data_7265fc7632a0b1d8c3eb977164687093
#
_entry.id   7265fc7632a0b1d8c3eb977164687093
#
_cell.length_a   1.000
_cell.length_b   1.000
_cell.length_c   1.000
_cell.angle_alpha   90.00
_cell.angle_beta   90.00
_cell.angle_gamma   90.00
#
_symmetry.space_group_name_H-M   'P 1'
#
loop_
_entity.id
_entity.type
_entity.pdbx_description
1 polymer ?
#
loop_
_entity_poly.entity_id
_entity_poly.type
_entity_poly.pdbx_seq_one_letter_code
_entity_poly.pdbx_strand_id
1 'polypeptide(L)'
;MGLDDYVIACRSYKWANVFPHKTYRMLAHNALTDRLYIFVANQEEKHLYEHALHGLPYKQIIVGEKGGANATRAICHFFPVGQRILFVDDDLARFFTFSEKGEYTKDAKNLRRYIEDGFETIDKYNLGAFTFSFLSNKFYLQGKPFKEFRPFMLAGNFFGARNNPAMITTKLSHNDDAVRSVRYFEHYGGVLVYWWGGFETHYGQEEGGLQASGSRGSAAETLHKTKAASNEIYETDPLIQAYAKPPQQEKTNPFVTIKFKTLPQIRKAQKERGAPVRHARWSKWWNTKPTEAEL
;
A
#
# COMPACT_ATOMS: atom_id res chain seq x y z
N MET A 1 13.77 -8.20 -18.17
CA MET A 1 13.67 -6.93 -17.47
C MET A 1 14.65 -6.96 -16.31
N GLY A 2 15.57 -5.99 -16.24
CA GLY A 2 16.52 -5.90 -15.12
C GLY A 2 15.80 -5.64 -13.81
N LEU A 3 16.45 -5.95 -12.68
CA LEU A 3 15.94 -5.66 -11.34
C LEU A 3 15.62 -4.16 -11.14
N ASP A 4 16.31 -3.32 -11.92
CA ASP A 4 16.19 -1.85 -11.91
C ASP A 4 14.99 -1.28 -12.67
N ASP A 5 14.13 -2.12 -13.28
CA ASP A 5 13.05 -1.64 -14.14
C ASP A 5 11.72 -1.56 -13.38
N TYR A 6 11.65 -0.67 -12.39
CA TYR A 6 10.41 -0.29 -11.72
C TYR A 6 10.23 1.23 -11.70
N VAL A 7 8.99 1.67 -11.62
CA VAL A 7 8.59 3.06 -11.47
C VAL A 7 7.97 3.29 -10.11
N ILE A 8 8.03 4.54 -9.62
CA ILE A 8 7.37 4.97 -8.40
C ILE A 8 6.23 5.89 -8.81
N ALA A 9 5.00 5.53 -8.47
CA ALA A 9 3.80 6.29 -8.78
C ALA A 9 3.19 6.83 -7.49
N CYS A 10 3.24 8.15 -7.32
CA CYS A 10 2.65 8.86 -6.20
C CYS A 10 1.37 9.54 -6.65
N ARG A 11 0.25 9.26 -5.98
CA ARG A 11 -1.00 9.99 -6.13
C ARG A 11 -1.02 11.14 -5.13
N SER A 12 -1.33 12.35 -5.58
CA SER A 12 -1.34 13.52 -4.70
C SER A 12 -2.43 14.52 -5.08
N TYR A 13 -3.00 15.18 -4.06
CA TYR A 13 -4.04 16.18 -4.23
C TYR A 13 -3.99 17.25 -3.15
N LYS A 14 -3.81 18.52 -3.57
CA LYS A 14 -3.74 19.72 -2.70
C LYS A 14 -2.61 19.68 -1.65
N TRP A 15 -1.50 19.03 -1.99
CA TRP A 15 -0.34 18.87 -1.11
C TRP A 15 0.95 19.44 -1.70
N ALA A 16 0.87 20.27 -2.74
CA ALA A 16 2.04 20.80 -3.44
C ALA A 16 3.08 21.42 -2.48
N ASN A 17 2.64 22.18 -1.46
CA ASN A 17 3.51 22.82 -0.48
C ASN A 17 4.08 21.86 0.57
N VAL A 18 3.43 20.74 0.83
CA VAL A 18 3.79 19.77 1.88
C VAL A 18 4.60 18.61 1.32
N PHE A 19 4.28 18.20 0.11
CA PHE A 19 4.88 17.06 -0.58
C PHE A 19 6.42 17.08 -0.62
N PRO A 20 7.11 18.22 -0.89
CA PRO A 20 8.57 18.29 -0.86
C PRO A 20 9.18 17.91 0.50
N HIS A 21 8.45 18.12 1.58
CA HIS A 21 8.89 17.88 2.96
C HIS A 21 8.48 16.51 3.53
N LYS A 22 7.69 15.75 2.79
CA LYS A 22 7.20 14.41 3.16
C LYS A 22 7.73 13.34 2.19
N THR A 23 6.86 12.76 1.41
CA THR A 23 7.17 11.64 0.50
C THR A 23 8.34 11.95 -0.44
N TYR A 24 8.38 13.16 -1.03
CA TYR A 24 9.50 13.52 -1.88
C TYR A 24 10.83 13.49 -1.11
N ARG A 25 10.91 14.13 0.07
CA ARG A 25 12.13 14.12 0.92
C ARG A 25 12.55 12.70 1.28
N MET A 26 11.61 11.85 1.66
CA MET A 26 11.87 10.45 2.01
C MET A 26 12.44 9.68 0.83
N LEU A 27 11.88 9.85 -0.37
CA LEU A 27 12.38 9.25 -1.61
C LEU A 27 13.74 9.81 -2.00
N ALA A 28 13.97 11.13 -1.90
CA ALA A 28 15.25 11.77 -2.16
C ALA A 28 16.36 11.26 -1.23
N HIS A 29 16.04 11.08 0.05
CA HIS A 29 16.96 10.51 1.03
C HIS A 29 17.41 9.08 0.69
N ASN A 30 16.61 8.37 -0.11
CA ASN A 30 16.89 7.01 -0.59
C ASN A 30 17.31 6.95 -2.06
N ALA A 31 17.63 8.09 -2.69
CA ALA A 31 18.04 8.22 -4.09
C ALA A 31 17.05 7.56 -5.08
N LEU A 32 15.76 7.84 -4.91
CA LEU A 32 14.65 7.21 -5.66
C LEU A 32 13.83 8.18 -6.51
N THR A 33 14.16 9.48 -6.49
CA THR A 33 13.37 10.52 -7.15
C THR A 33 13.45 10.48 -8.67
N ASP A 34 14.50 9.92 -9.24
CA ASP A 34 14.67 9.72 -10.68
C ASP A 34 13.62 8.77 -11.29
N ARG A 35 12.91 7.99 -10.46
CA ARG A 35 11.86 7.04 -10.84
C ARG A 35 10.46 7.54 -10.49
N LEU A 36 10.36 8.74 -9.90
CA LEU A 36 9.12 9.28 -9.34
C LEU A 36 8.23 9.91 -10.40
N TYR A 37 7.03 9.35 -10.58
CA TYR A 37 5.92 9.92 -11.30
C TYR A 37 4.87 10.40 -10.30
N ILE A 38 4.39 11.64 -10.47
CA ILE A 38 3.43 12.28 -9.57
C ILE A 38 2.12 12.45 -10.32
N PHE A 39 1.05 11.85 -9.83
CA PHE A 39 -0.28 11.93 -10.43
C PHE A 39 -1.13 12.93 -9.64
N VAL A 40 -1.53 14.00 -10.31
CA VAL A 40 -2.32 15.10 -9.75
C VAL A 40 -3.69 15.19 -10.40
N ALA A 41 -4.64 15.88 -9.76
CA ALA A 41 -6.05 15.83 -10.16
C ALA A 41 -6.38 16.63 -11.44
N ASN A 42 -5.63 17.71 -11.73
CA ASN A 42 -5.90 18.61 -12.86
C ASN A 42 -4.64 19.43 -13.22
N GLN A 43 -4.78 20.28 -14.23
CA GLN A 43 -3.67 21.11 -14.74
C GLN A 43 -3.22 22.19 -13.72
N GLU A 44 -4.14 22.74 -12.93
CA GLU A 44 -3.81 23.71 -11.89
C GLU A 44 -2.90 23.08 -10.82
N GLU A 45 -3.27 21.90 -10.32
CA GLU A 45 -2.44 21.12 -9.41
C GLU A 45 -1.05 20.85 -10.03
N LYS A 46 -0.99 20.47 -11.31
CA LYS A 46 0.28 20.24 -11.99
C LYS A 46 1.20 21.45 -11.91
N HIS A 47 0.72 22.66 -12.19
CA HIS A 47 1.52 23.87 -12.09
C HIS A 47 1.98 24.16 -10.67
N LEU A 48 1.13 23.88 -9.64
CA LEU A 48 1.52 24.05 -8.25
C LEU A 48 2.67 23.09 -7.87
N TYR A 49 2.61 21.82 -8.32
CA TYR A 49 3.69 20.84 -8.07
C TYR A 49 4.95 21.15 -8.86
N GLU A 50 4.86 21.60 -10.11
CA GLU A 50 6.00 22.06 -10.90
C GLU A 50 6.71 23.23 -10.22
N HIS A 51 5.96 24.17 -9.65
CA HIS A 51 6.52 25.27 -8.88
C HIS A 51 7.18 24.80 -7.58
N ALA A 52 6.50 23.97 -6.79
CA ALA A 52 6.98 23.48 -5.50
C ALA A 52 8.23 22.57 -5.62
N LEU A 53 8.38 21.88 -6.75
CA LEU A 53 9.50 21.00 -7.05
C LEU A 53 10.51 21.60 -8.01
N HIS A 54 10.47 22.93 -8.23
CA HIS A 54 11.40 23.58 -9.15
C HIS A 54 12.87 23.33 -8.77
N GLY A 55 13.67 22.86 -9.72
CA GLY A 55 15.08 22.50 -9.50
C GLY A 55 15.32 21.17 -8.77
N LEU A 56 14.28 20.43 -8.41
CA LEU A 56 14.39 19.12 -7.76
C LEU A 56 14.15 17.99 -8.78
N PRO A 57 14.91 16.88 -8.72
CA PRO A 57 14.79 15.78 -9.69
C PRO A 57 13.52 14.95 -9.44
N TYR A 58 12.74 14.72 -10.50
CA TYR A 58 11.65 13.75 -10.59
C TYR A 58 11.46 13.33 -12.03
N LYS A 59 10.73 12.23 -12.28
CA LYS A 59 10.56 11.75 -13.66
C LYS A 59 9.52 12.56 -14.41
N GLN A 60 8.30 12.69 -13.86
CA GLN A 60 7.21 13.40 -14.53
C GLN A 60 6.06 13.72 -13.57
N ILE A 61 5.35 14.85 -13.81
CA ILE A 61 4.06 15.15 -13.20
C ILE A 61 2.98 14.94 -14.26
N ILE A 62 1.99 14.11 -13.94
CA ILE A 62 0.95 13.66 -14.86
C ILE A 62 -0.40 14.13 -14.33
N VAL A 63 -1.20 14.72 -15.21
CA VAL A 63 -2.61 15.00 -14.90
C VAL A 63 -3.40 13.70 -15.02
N GLY A 64 -3.90 13.25 -13.89
CA GLY A 64 -4.76 12.09 -13.76
C GLY A 64 -6.22 12.50 -13.49
N GLU A 65 -6.86 11.82 -12.55
CA GLU A 65 -8.24 12.08 -12.16
C GLU A 65 -8.36 12.35 -10.66
N LYS A 66 -9.30 13.19 -10.26
CA LYS A 66 -9.58 13.48 -8.85
C LYS A 66 -10.17 12.26 -8.13
N GLY A 67 -9.68 12.01 -6.92
CA GLY A 67 -10.12 10.94 -6.03
C GLY A 67 -9.22 9.71 -6.06
N GLY A 68 -9.02 9.08 -4.89
CA GLY A 68 -8.03 8.02 -4.70
C GLY A 68 -8.19 6.83 -5.65
N ALA A 69 -9.42 6.34 -5.84
CA ALA A 69 -9.71 5.25 -6.77
C ALA A 69 -9.45 5.63 -8.23
N ASN A 70 -9.84 6.85 -8.61
CA ASN A 70 -9.64 7.37 -9.96
C ASN A 70 -8.16 7.59 -10.27
N ALA A 71 -7.42 8.20 -9.32
CA ALA A 71 -5.97 8.38 -9.44
C ALA A 71 -5.24 7.04 -9.59
N THR A 72 -5.62 6.02 -8.80
CA THR A 72 -5.06 4.67 -8.93
C THR A 72 -5.37 4.05 -10.30
N ARG A 73 -6.60 4.25 -10.82
CA ARG A 73 -6.97 3.82 -12.17
C ARG A 73 -6.15 4.53 -13.24
N ALA A 74 -5.95 5.84 -13.11
CA ALA A 74 -5.12 6.62 -14.04
C ALA A 74 -3.67 6.12 -14.06
N ILE A 75 -3.07 5.80 -12.91
CA ILE A 75 -1.75 5.18 -12.82
C ILE A 75 -1.73 3.85 -13.59
N CYS A 76 -2.70 2.98 -13.35
CA CYS A 76 -2.75 1.67 -14.00
C CYS A 76 -2.94 1.75 -15.54
N HIS A 77 -3.64 2.78 -16.02
CA HIS A 77 -3.80 3.00 -17.45
C HIS A 77 -2.60 3.67 -18.11
N PHE A 78 -1.84 4.47 -17.37
CA PHE A 78 -0.65 5.15 -17.88
C PHE A 78 0.51 4.20 -18.15
N PHE A 79 0.70 3.21 -17.28
CA PHE A 79 1.79 2.24 -17.42
C PHE A 79 1.29 0.94 -18.08
N PRO A 80 2.14 0.27 -18.88
CA PRO A 80 1.78 -1.00 -19.50
C PRO A 80 1.48 -2.08 -18.46
N VAL A 81 0.60 -3.02 -18.80
CA VAL A 81 0.32 -4.21 -17.98
C VAL A 81 1.62 -5.00 -17.76
N GLY A 82 1.86 -5.44 -16.55
CA GLY A 82 3.07 -6.15 -16.14
C GLY A 82 4.23 -5.25 -15.69
N GLN A 83 4.16 -3.92 -15.92
CA GLN A 83 5.13 -2.98 -15.37
C GLN A 83 5.21 -3.10 -13.84
N ARG A 84 6.42 -3.15 -13.29
CA ARG A 84 6.63 -3.07 -11.84
C ARG A 84 6.38 -1.64 -11.38
N ILE A 85 5.39 -1.45 -10.51
CA ILE A 85 5.01 -0.15 -9.96
C ILE A 85 5.07 -0.20 -8.45
N LEU A 86 5.75 0.77 -7.86
CA LEU A 86 5.66 1.08 -6.45
C LEU A 86 4.63 2.19 -6.27
N PHE A 87 3.51 1.87 -5.65
CA PHE A 87 2.46 2.83 -5.30
C PHE A 87 2.80 3.46 -3.95
N VAL A 88 2.79 4.78 -3.89
CA VAL A 88 3.09 5.54 -2.67
C VAL A 88 2.08 6.66 -2.45
N ASP A 89 1.72 6.92 -1.20
CA ASP A 89 0.93 8.09 -0.82
C ASP A 89 1.84 9.32 -0.62
N ASP A 90 1.27 10.50 -0.61
CA ASP A 90 1.97 11.79 -0.57
C ASP A 90 2.35 12.28 0.84
N ASP A 91 1.91 11.58 1.89
CA ASP A 91 2.07 11.94 3.29
C ASP A 91 3.14 11.15 4.07
N LEU A 92 3.96 10.34 3.39
CA LEU A 92 5.00 9.54 4.02
C LEU A 92 6.14 10.42 4.54
N ALA A 93 6.23 10.58 5.85
CA ALA A 93 7.21 11.47 6.46
C ALA A 93 8.63 10.89 6.43
N ARG A 94 8.76 9.59 6.65
CA ARG A 94 10.05 8.87 6.69
C ARG A 94 9.88 7.36 6.55
N PHE A 95 10.97 6.70 6.13
CA PHE A 95 11.12 5.27 6.22
C PHE A 95 11.94 4.92 7.47
N PHE A 96 11.51 3.93 8.22
CA PHE A 96 12.24 3.39 9.37
C PHE A 96 12.47 1.89 9.22
N THR A 97 13.51 1.39 9.89
CA THR A 97 13.79 -0.04 9.95
C THR A 97 14.07 -0.51 11.37
N PHE A 98 13.93 -1.82 11.57
CA PHE A 98 14.40 -2.52 12.77
C PHE A 98 15.48 -3.52 12.37
N SER A 99 16.52 -3.67 13.23
CA SER A 99 17.47 -4.78 13.11
C SER A 99 16.88 -6.07 13.70
N GLU A 100 17.53 -7.21 13.46
CA GLU A 100 17.20 -8.48 14.12
C GLU A 100 17.16 -8.35 15.64
N LYS A 101 18.06 -7.53 16.21
CA LYS A 101 18.14 -7.23 17.65
C LYS A 101 17.04 -6.25 18.09
N GLY A 102 16.19 -5.80 17.17
CA GLY A 102 15.12 -4.85 17.44
C GLY A 102 15.62 -3.41 17.65
N GLU A 103 16.80 -3.07 17.13
CA GLU A 103 17.29 -1.70 17.11
C GLU A 103 16.53 -0.89 16.06
N TYR A 104 16.02 0.25 16.45
CA TYR A 104 15.24 1.14 15.60
C TYR A 104 16.16 2.15 14.90
N THR A 105 16.07 2.17 13.57
CA THR A 105 16.74 3.19 12.73
C THR A 105 15.70 4.09 12.11
N LYS A 106 15.67 5.33 12.56
CA LYS A 106 14.84 6.41 12.01
C LYS A 106 15.52 6.96 10.75
N ASP A 107 14.72 7.36 9.75
CA ASP A 107 15.26 7.86 8.46
C ASP A 107 16.27 6.88 7.81
N ALA A 108 15.90 5.61 7.72
CA ALA A 108 16.72 4.58 7.10
C ALA A 108 16.98 4.85 5.62
N LYS A 109 18.20 4.50 5.15
CA LYS A 109 18.67 4.78 3.76
C LYS A 109 18.66 3.55 2.86
N ASN A 110 18.10 2.45 3.30
CA ASN A 110 18.12 1.17 2.58
C ASN A 110 16.77 0.80 1.93
N LEU A 111 15.86 1.78 1.78
CA LEU A 111 14.53 1.55 1.17
C LEU A 111 14.63 0.97 -0.24
N ARG A 112 15.58 1.44 -1.07
CA ARG A 112 15.82 0.90 -2.41
C ARG A 112 16.02 -0.62 -2.38
N ARG A 113 16.83 -1.12 -1.48
CA ARG A 113 17.12 -2.56 -1.34
C ARG A 113 15.88 -3.37 -0.97
N TYR A 114 15.02 -2.84 -0.08
CA TYR A 114 13.75 -3.49 0.24
C TYR A 114 12.81 -3.55 -0.97
N ILE A 115 12.76 -2.49 -1.78
CA ILE A 115 11.92 -2.45 -2.99
C ILE A 115 12.41 -3.48 -4.01
N GLU A 116 13.71 -3.51 -4.28
CA GLU A 116 14.33 -4.45 -5.22
C GLU A 116 14.14 -5.89 -4.79
N ASP A 117 14.42 -6.22 -3.52
CA ASP A 117 14.14 -7.54 -2.93
C ASP A 117 12.64 -7.88 -2.99
N GLY A 118 11.76 -6.91 -2.80
CA GLY A 118 10.32 -7.09 -2.92
C GLY A 118 9.90 -7.53 -4.31
N PHE A 119 10.35 -6.82 -5.35
CA PHE A 119 10.07 -7.17 -6.74
C PHE A 119 10.71 -8.52 -7.14
N GLU A 120 11.95 -8.76 -6.76
CA GLU A 120 12.63 -10.03 -7.01
C GLU A 120 11.87 -11.18 -6.35
N THR A 121 11.44 -11.01 -5.11
CA THR A 121 10.71 -12.02 -4.36
C THR A 121 9.35 -12.32 -4.99
N ILE A 122 8.56 -11.30 -5.34
CA ILE A 122 7.26 -11.55 -5.96
C ILE A 122 7.38 -12.19 -7.33
N ASP A 123 8.46 -11.91 -8.07
CA ASP A 123 8.72 -12.53 -9.36
C ASP A 123 9.15 -13.98 -9.21
N LYS A 124 10.16 -14.26 -8.35
CA LYS A 124 10.70 -15.59 -8.11
C LYS A 124 9.64 -16.58 -7.64
N TYR A 125 8.69 -16.11 -6.83
CA TYR A 125 7.68 -16.98 -6.23
C TYR A 125 6.29 -16.82 -6.83
N ASN A 126 6.18 -16.05 -7.91
CA ASN A 126 4.90 -15.73 -8.57
C ASN A 126 3.86 -15.20 -7.57
N LEU A 127 4.26 -14.17 -6.82
CA LEU A 127 3.38 -13.39 -5.95
C LEU A 127 2.92 -12.15 -6.68
N GLY A 128 1.78 -11.60 -6.28
CA GLY A 128 1.22 -10.43 -6.98
C GLY A 128 1.73 -9.10 -6.46
N ALA A 129 2.00 -9.00 -5.16
CA ALA A 129 2.36 -7.76 -4.51
C ALA A 129 3.17 -7.96 -3.23
N PHE A 130 3.88 -6.90 -2.84
CA PHE A 130 4.51 -6.77 -1.54
C PHE A 130 4.14 -5.44 -0.88
N THR A 131 4.25 -5.39 0.44
CA THR A 131 3.99 -4.20 1.24
C THR A 131 4.87 -4.18 2.48
N PHE A 132 4.81 -3.08 3.22
CA PHE A 132 5.49 -2.94 4.51
C PHE A 132 4.47 -2.98 5.65
N SER A 133 4.97 -3.25 6.86
CA SER A 133 4.15 -3.16 8.05
C SER A 133 3.59 -1.73 8.21
N PHE A 134 2.29 -1.64 8.48
CA PHE A 134 1.65 -0.38 8.88
C PHE A 134 1.81 -0.10 10.38
N LEU A 135 2.48 -1.02 11.11
CA LEU A 135 2.75 -0.86 12.53
C LEU A 135 4.10 -0.17 12.71
N SER A 136 4.11 0.97 13.41
CA SER A 136 5.32 1.68 13.79
C SER A 136 5.80 1.35 15.22
N ASN A 137 4.97 0.66 15.99
CA ASN A 137 5.28 0.34 17.38
C ASN A 137 6.10 -0.95 17.48
N LYS A 138 7.35 -0.81 17.97
CA LYS A 138 8.30 -1.90 18.19
C LYS A 138 7.72 -3.09 18.96
N PHE A 139 6.84 -2.85 19.93
CA PHE A 139 6.23 -3.90 20.74
C PHE A 139 5.49 -4.94 19.89
N TYR A 140 4.76 -4.50 18.87
CA TYR A 140 4.01 -5.40 17.97
C TYR A 140 4.88 -6.05 16.89
N LEU A 141 6.11 -5.58 16.72
CA LEU A 141 7.06 -6.10 15.72
C LEU A 141 8.05 -7.10 16.32
N GLN A 142 8.17 -7.15 17.65
CA GLN A 142 9.02 -8.12 18.34
C GLN A 142 8.64 -9.56 17.97
N GLY A 143 9.63 -10.37 17.61
CA GLY A 143 9.43 -11.76 17.23
C GLY A 143 8.84 -11.97 15.83
N LYS A 144 8.61 -10.91 15.06
CA LYS A 144 8.22 -11.03 13.65
C LYS A 144 9.44 -11.34 12.78
N PRO A 145 9.26 -12.13 11.70
CA PRO A 145 10.32 -12.37 10.74
C PRO A 145 10.63 -11.10 9.94
N PHE A 146 11.75 -11.06 9.25
CA PHE A 146 12.08 -9.94 8.35
C PHE A 146 10.99 -9.70 7.31
N LYS A 147 10.59 -10.75 6.61
CA LYS A 147 9.48 -10.73 5.66
C LYS A 147 8.63 -11.99 5.79
N GLU A 148 7.36 -11.87 5.50
CA GLU A 148 6.38 -12.94 5.66
C GLU A 148 5.29 -12.83 4.61
N PHE A 149 4.79 -13.97 4.16
CA PHE A 149 3.63 -14.01 3.28
C PHE A 149 2.34 -14.07 4.09
N ARG A 150 1.45 -13.10 3.87
CA ARG A 150 0.20 -12.94 4.64
C ARG A 150 -1.03 -12.98 3.75
N PRO A 151 -2.13 -13.55 4.22
CA PRO A 151 -3.38 -13.59 3.47
C PRO A 151 -3.92 -12.21 3.11
N PHE A 152 -4.00 -11.29 4.07
CA PHE A 152 -4.69 -10.01 3.93
C PHE A 152 -3.94 -8.91 4.68
N MET A 153 -2.95 -8.30 4.06
CA MET A 153 -2.20 -7.22 4.70
C MET A 153 -1.59 -6.24 3.71
N LEU A 154 -2.27 -5.96 2.60
CA LEU A 154 -1.77 -4.95 1.68
C LEU A 154 -2.02 -3.56 2.27
N ALA A 155 -0.97 -2.86 2.68
CA ALA A 155 -1.08 -1.48 3.13
C ALA A 155 -1.35 -0.56 1.94
N GLY A 156 -2.36 0.32 2.05
CA GLY A 156 -2.78 1.18 0.94
C GLY A 156 -1.82 2.32 0.64
N ASN A 157 -1.02 2.73 1.64
CA ASN A 157 -0.12 3.88 1.55
C ASN A 157 1.23 3.58 0.89
N PHE A 158 1.64 2.30 0.85
CA PHE A 158 2.90 1.88 0.22
C PHE A 158 2.85 0.40 -0.15
N PHE A 159 2.84 0.10 -1.43
CA PHE A 159 2.94 -1.29 -1.91
C PHE A 159 3.57 -1.36 -3.30
N GLY A 160 4.31 -2.42 -3.56
CA GLY A 160 4.84 -2.75 -4.87
C GLY A 160 4.03 -3.87 -5.51
N ALA A 161 3.71 -3.71 -6.80
CA ALA A 161 2.97 -4.72 -7.57
C ALA A 161 3.35 -4.68 -9.05
N ARG A 162 3.09 -5.77 -9.76
CA ARG A 162 3.00 -5.71 -11.22
C ARG A 162 1.70 -5.05 -11.61
N ASN A 163 1.75 -4.13 -12.57
CA ASN A 163 0.54 -3.45 -13.06
C ASN A 163 -0.46 -4.47 -13.61
N ASN A 164 -1.50 -4.67 -12.84
CA ASN A 164 -2.67 -5.46 -13.22
C ASN A 164 -3.92 -4.69 -12.76
N PRO A 165 -4.57 -3.95 -13.67
CA PRO A 165 -5.74 -3.14 -13.33
C PRO A 165 -6.85 -3.94 -12.62
N ALA A 166 -7.07 -5.21 -12.99
CA ALA A 166 -8.10 -6.06 -12.36
C ALA A 166 -7.81 -6.33 -10.87
N MET A 167 -6.53 -6.37 -10.47
CA MET A 167 -6.12 -6.56 -9.07
C MET A 167 -6.09 -5.26 -8.29
N ILE A 168 -5.64 -4.16 -8.92
CA ILE A 168 -5.26 -2.91 -8.26
C ILE A 168 -6.43 -1.93 -8.18
N THR A 169 -7.20 -1.76 -9.28
CA THR A 169 -8.26 -0.73 -9.34
C THR A 169 -9.50 -1.13 -8.55
N THR A 170 -10.07 -0.18 -7.84
CA THR A 170 -11.34 -0.33 -7.13
C THR A 170 -12.30 0.78 -7.52
N LYS A 171 -13.59 0.62 -7.26
CA LYS A 171 -14.59 1.67 -7.47
C LYS A 171 -14.70 2.60 -6.27
N LEU A 172 -14.13 2.22 -5.13
CA LEU A 172 -14.33 2.84 -3.84
C LEU A 172 -13.10 3.62 -3.39
N SER A 173 -13.32 4.75 -2.74
CA SER A 173 -12.28 5.62 -2.21
C SER A 173 -11.84 5.23 -0.79
N HIS A 174 -12.59 4.35 -0.12
CA HIS A 174 -12.31 3.88 1.24
C HIS A 174 -12.21 2.36 1.24
N ASN A 175 -11.32 1.80 2.08
CA ASN A 175 -11.08 0.36 2.21
C ASN A 175 -10.67 -0.33 0.89
N ASP A 176 -10.10 0.41 -0.03
CA ASP A 176 -9.58 -0.09 -1.29
C ASP A 176 -8.43 -1.09 -1.07
N ASP A 177 -7.66 -0.92 0.01
CA ASP A 177 -6.63 -1.83 0.49
C ASP A 177 -7.18 -3.20 0.90
N ALA A 178 -8.34 -3.25 1.56
CA ALA A 178 -9.00 -4.49 1.89
C ALA A 178 -9.48 -5.24 0.64
N VAL A 179 -10.08 -4.53 -0.32
CA VAL A 179 -10.51 -5.13 -1.60
C VAL A 179 -9.31 -5.67 -2.37
N ARG A 180 -8.23 -4.91 -2.47
CA ARG A 180 -6.99 -5.39 -3.11
C ARG A 180 -6.43 -6.60 -2.37
N SER A 181 -6.39 -6.58 -1.04
CA SER A 181 -5.90 -7.69 -0.24
C SER A 181 -6.62 -9.00 -0.54
N VAL A 182 -7.96 -9.00 -0.63
CA VAL A 182 -8.71 -10.22 -0.95
C VAL A 182 -8.52 -10.67 -2.39
N ARG A 183 -8.39 -9.75 -3.36
CA ARG A 183 -8.08 -10.12 -4.75
C ARG A 183 -6.71 -10.77 -4.88
N TYR A 184 -5.69 -10.19 -4.25
CA TYR A 184 -4.35 -10.82 -4.22
C TYR A 184 -4.36 -12.14 -3.48
N PHE A 185 -5.13 -12.28 -2.41
CA PHE A 185 -5.30 -13.55 -1.73
C PHE A 185 -5.97 -14.60 -2.61
N GLU A 186 -7.06 -14.27 -3.27
CA GLU A 186 -7.79 -15.19 -4.15
C GLU A 186 -6.91 -15.68 -5.30
N HIS A 187 -6.15 -14.79 -5.90
CA HIS A 187 -5.35 -15.11 -7.09
C HIS A 187 -3.97 -15.70 -6.76
N TYR A 188 -3.29 -15.17 -5.74
CA TYR A 188 -1.91 -15.52 -5.39
C TYR A 188 -1.77 -16.22 -4.04
N GLY A 189 -2.82 -16.26 -3.23
CA GLY A 189 -2.82 -16.78 -1.86
C GLY A 189 -2.40 -15.77 -0.80
N GLY A 190 -2.12 -14.51 -1.16
CA GLY A 190 -1.76 -13.44 -0.24
C GLY A 190 -0.77 -12.43 -0.82
N VAL A 191 -0.13 -11.68 0.07
CA VAL A 191 0.87 -10.65 -0.23
C VAL A 191 2.13 -10.85 0.62
N LEU A 192 3.27 -10.40 0.12
CA LEU A 192 4.52 -10.38 0.89
C LEU A 192 4.52 -9.14 1.80
N VAL A 193 4.82 -9.32 3.08
CA VAL A 193 4.89 -8.24 4.07
C VAL A 193 6.28 -8.17 4.68
N TYR A 194 6.89 -6.98 4.64
CA TYR A 194 8.11 -6.68 5.40
C TYR A 194 7.73 -6.17 6.78
N TRP A 195 8.22 -6.85 7.82
CA TRP A 195 7.94 -6.49 9.21
C TRP A 195 8.99 -5.55 9.82
N TRP A 196 10.23 -5.63 9.34
CA TRP A 196 11.32 -4.84 9.90
C TRP A 196 11.49 -3.48 9.21
N GLY A 197 10.57 -3.10 8.37
CA GLY A 197 10.49 -1.79 7.75
C GLY A 197 9.08 -1.25 7.76
N GLY A 198 8.96 0.08 7.76
CA GLY A 198 7.67 0.75 7.73
C GLY A 198 7.79 2.24 7.51
N PHE A 199 6.65 2.91 7.44
CA PHE A 199 6.58 4.34 7.17
C PHE A 199 5.88 5.07 8.32
N GLU A 200 6.43 6.24 8.66
CA GLU A 200 5.76 7.17 9.55
C GLU A 200 4.89 8.10 8.72
N THR A 201 3.61 8.19 9.06
CA THR A 201 2.64 9.12 8.49
C THR A 201 1.98 9.93 9.59
N HIS A 202 1.60 11.15 9.29
CA HIS A 202 0.86 12.02 10.22
C HIS A 202 -0.59 12.11 9.79
N TYR A 203 -1.35 11.05 10.03
CA TYR A 203 -2.75 10.97 9.66
C TYR A 203 -3.58 12.13 10.25
N GLY A 204 -4.24 12.88 9.37
CA GLY A 204 -5.30 13.81 9.78
C GLY A 204 -4.83 15.13 10.39
N GLN A 205 -3.54 15.45 10.38
CA GLN A 205 -3.00 16.66 10.99
C GLN A 205 -2.89 17.86 10.04
N GLU A 206 -3.03 17.64 8.73
CA GLU A 206 -2.81 18.67 7.72
C GLU A 206 -3.97 18.72 6.72
N GLU A 207 -4.28 19.92 6.19
CA GLU A 207 -5.28 20.12 5.16
C GLU A 207 -4.77 19.61 3.80
N GLY A 208 -5.45 18.64 3.19
CA GLY A 208 -5.06 18.08 1.88
C GLY A 208 -5.53 16.63 1.68
N GLY A 209 -5.16 16.05 0.56
CA GLY A 209 -5.46 14.65 0.24
C GLY A 209 -6.93 14.28 0.33
N LEU A 210 -7.27 13.20 1.02
CA LEU A 210 -8.66 12.75 1.22
C LEU A 210 -9.51 13.75 2.01
N GLN A 211 -8.94 14.58 2.87
CA GLN A 211 -9.65 15.61 3.62
C GLN A 211 -10.11 16.73 2.68
N ALA A 212 -9.21 17.23 1.83
CA ALA A 212 -9.52 18.28 0.86
C ALA A 212 -10.47 17.82 -0.25
N SER A 213 -10.55 16.50 -0.53
CA SER A 213 -11.50 15.95 -1.49
C SER A 213 -12.94 15.91 -0.97
N GLY A 214 -13.18 16.30 0.29
CA GLY A 214 -14.47 16.15 0.97
C GLY A 214 -14.77 14.69 1.37
N SER A 215 -13.80 13.80 1.22
CA SER A 215 -13.94 12.39 1.62
C SER A 215 -13.84 12.20 3.12
N ARG A 216 -13.16 13.13 3.82
CA ARG A 216 -13.13 13.20 5.28
C ARG A 216 -13.77 14.51 5.73
N GLY A 217 -14.74 14.42 6.61
CA GLY A 217 -15.33 15.53 7.34
C GLY A 217 -14.89 15.49 8.80
N SER A 218 -15.79 15.84 9.71
CA SER A 218 -15.62 15.60 11.14
C SER A 218 -15.36 14.10 11.42
N ALA A 219 -14.86 13.75 12.61
CA ALA A 219 -14.66 12.36 12.99
C ALA A 219 -15.94 11.51 12.83
N ALA A 220 -17.11 12.10 13.10
CA ALA A 220 -18.41 11.47 12.93
C ALA A 220 -18.76 11.22 11.45
N GLU A 221 -18.53 12.22 10.57
CA GLU A 221 -18.74 12.08 9.13
C GLU A 221 -17.78 11.07 8.50
N THR A 222 -16.52 11.09 8.91
CA THR A 222 -15.52 10.10 8.46
C THR A 222 -15.95 8.70 8.87
N LEU A 223 -16.40 8.51 10.12
CA LEU A 223 -16.91 7.23 10.60
C LEU A 223 -18.13 6.78 9.81
N HIS A 224 -19.07 7.68 9.54
CA HIS A 224 -20.27 7.37 8.75
C HIS A 224 -19.91 6.94 7.33
N LYS A 225 -19.07 7.71 6.61
CA LYS A 225 -18.61 7.38 5.25
C LYS A 225 -17.85 6.05 5.20
N THR A 226 -17.00 5.79 6.19
CA THR A 226 -16.22 4.55 6.27
C THR A 226 -17.13 3.34 6.54
N LYS A 227 -18.16 3.48 7.40
CA LYS A 227 -19.16 2.44 7.62
C LYS A 227 -20.00 2.18 6.38
N ALA A 228 -20.48 3.23 5.72
CA ALA A 228 -21.23 3.11 4.46
C ALA A 228 -20.41 2.37 3.39
N ALA A 229 -19.15 2.76 3.18
CA ALA A 229 -18.27 2.08 2.24
C ALA A 229 -18.02 0.61 2.62
N SER A 230 -17.87 0.29 3.92
CA SER A 230 -17.69 -1.09 4.38
C SER A 230 -18.92 -1.95 4.13
N ASN A 231 -20.12 -1.39 4.35
CA ASN A 231 -21.38 -2.08 4.07
C ASN A 231 -21.54 -2.31 2.56
N GLU A 232 -21.34 -1.27 1.74
CA GLU A 232 -21.41 -1.35 0.29
C GLU A 232 -20.48 -2.43 -0.27
N ILE A 233 -19.21 -2.43 0.17
CA ILE A 233 -18.24 -3.45 -0.25
C ILE A 233 -18.70 -4.84 0.17
N TYR A 234 -19.16 -5.00 1.41
CA TYR A 234 -19.60 -6.30 1.90
C TYR A 234 -20.83 -6.81 1.15
N GLU A 235 -21.77 -5.93 0.81
CA GLU A 235 -22.99 -6.29 0.09
C GLU A 235 -22.75 -6.59 -1.40
N THR A 236 -21.78 -5.90 -2.01
CA THR A 236 -21.58 -5.93 -3.48
C THR A 236 -20.39 -6.77 -3.94
N ASP A 237 -19.41 -7.07 -3.07
CA ASP A 237 -18.22 -7.85 -3.44
C ASP A 237 -18.26 -9.28 -2.87
N PRO A 238 -18.46 -10.30 -3.72
CA PRO A 238 -18.51 -11.71 -3.28
C PRO A 238 -17.21 -12.21 -2.64
N LEU A 239 -16.05 -11.62 -2.96
CA LEU A 239 -14.79 -12.00 -2.32
C LEU A 239 -14.72 -11.47 -0.89
N ILE A 240 -15.18 -10.25 -0.67
CA ILE A 240 -15.29 -9.69 0.68
C ILE A 240 -16.26 -10.52 1.50
N GLN A 241 -17.43 -10.88 0.98
CA GLN A 241 -18.36 -11.77 1.68
C GLN A 241 -17.75 -13.13 2.03
N ALA A 242 -16.95 -13.69 1.12
CA ALA A 242 -16.31 -14.98 1.36
C ALA A 242 -15.27 -14.91 2.49
N TYR A 243 -14.49 -13.84 2.60
CA TYR A 243 -13.33 -13.78 3.47
C TYR A 243 -13.47 -12.83 4.67
N ALA A 244 -14.38 -11.89 4.65
CA ALA A 244 -14.63 -10.97 5.76
C ALA A 244 -15.87 -11.35 6.57
N LYS A 245 -15.94 -10.80 7.79
CA LYS A 245 -17.15 -10.81 8.63
C LYS A 245 -18.04 -9.65 8.22
N PRO A 246 -19.37 -9.76 8.43
CA PRO A 246 -20.27 -8.63 8.27
C PRO A 246 -19.77 -7.41 9.06
N PRO A 247 -19.88 -6.19 8.51
CA PRO A 247 -19.49 -4.96 9.19
C PRO A 247 -20.28 -4.80 10.51
N GLN A 248 -19.57 -4.48 11.58
CA GLN A 248 -20.20 -4.27 12.88
C GLN A 248 -20.68 -2.82 13.00
N GLN A 249 -21.98 -2.62 13.16
CA GLN A 249 -22.60 -1.28 13.22
C GLN A 249 -22.23 -0.48 14.49
N GLU A 250 -21.86 -1.15 15.59
CA GLU A 250 -21.69 -0.52 16.90
C GLU A 250 -20.30 0.04 17.21
N LYS A 251 -19.33 -0.04 16.27
CA LYS A 251 -17.97 0.42 16.55
C LYS A 251 -17.80 1.91 16.33
N THR A 252 -17.22 2.56 17.34
CA THR A 252 -16.88 3.99 17.35
C THR A 252 -15.52 4.32 16.70
N ASN A 253 -14.70 3.31 16.40
CA ASN A 253 -13.38 3.54 15.80
C ASN A 253 -13.49 3.67 14.27
N PRO A 254 -13.19 4.84 13.69
CA PRO A 254 -13.28 5.10 12.24
C PRO A 254 -12.26 4.32 11.40
N PHE A 255 -11.23 3.73 12.01
CA PHE A 255 -10.15 3.05 11.31
C PHE A 255 -10.32 1.52 11.24
N VAL A 256 -11.32 0.96 11.89
CA VAL A 256 -11.57 -0.50 11.88
C VAL A 256 -12.79 -0.82 11.04
N THR A 257 -12.59 -1.20 9.82
CA THR A 257 -13.66 -1.26 8.84
C THR A 257 -13.96 -2.68 8.34
N ILE A 258 -12.98 -3.47 8.03
CA ILE A 258 -13.19 -4.84 7.56
C ILE A 258 -12.45 -5.81 8.47
N LYS A 259 -13.20 -6.72 9.11
CA LYS A 259 -12.63 -7.83 9.87
C LYS A 259 -12.64 -9.10 9.05
N PHE A 260 -11.47 -9.63 8.78
CA PHE A 260 -11.37 -10.93 8.13
C PHE A 260 -11.78 -12.08 9.05
N LYS A 261 -12.27 -13.14 8.45
CA LYS A 261 -12.61 -14.40 9.12
C LYS A 261 -11.34 -15.06 9.68
N THR A 262 -11.51 -16.05 10.54
CA THR A 262 -10.35 -16.83 11.04
C THR A 262 -9.72 -17.67 9.94
N LEU A 263 -8.43 -18.02 10.06
CA LEU A 263 -7.73 -18.82 9.05
C LEU A 263 -8.44 -20.13 8.67
N PRO A 264 -9.02 -20.92 9.61
CA PRO A 264 -9.81 -22.09 9.24
C PRO A 264 -11.04 -21.76 8.37
N GLN A 265 -11.77 -20.69 8.70
CA GLN A 265 -12.94 -20.24 7.92
C GLN A 265 -12.52 -19.74 6.52
N ILE A 266 -11.40 -19.02 6.43
CA ILE A 266 -10.83 -18.58 5.17
C ILE A 266 -10.43 -19.75 4.29
N ARG A 267 -9.75 -20.77 4.85
CA ARG A 267 -9.36 -21.99 4.13
C ARG A 267 -10.57 -22.75 3.62
N LYS A 268 -11.62 -22.82 4.42
CA LYS A 268 -12.88 -23.44 4.01
C LYS A 268 -13.48 -22.71 2.80
N ALA A 269 -13.65 -21.39 2.91
CA ALA A 269 -14.19 -20.57 1.84
C ALA A 269 -13.31 -20.62 0.57
N GLN A 270 -11.99 -20.62 0.71
CA GLN A 270 -11.05 -20.77 -0.40
C GLN A 270 -11.21 -22.10 -1.14
N LYS A 271 -11.34 -23.20 -0.40
CA LYS A 271 -11.59 -24.53 -0.96
C LYS A 271 -12.93 -24.58 -1.70
N GLU A 272 -13.99 -24.04 -1.11
CA GLU A 272 -15.34 -23.99 -1.70
C GLU A 272 -15.36 -23.20 -3.01
N ARG A 273 -14.50 -22.18 -3.14
CA ARG A 273 -14.37 -21.35 -4.36
C ARG A 273 -13.40 -21.92 -5.39
N GLY A 274 -12.69 -23.01 -5.09
CA GLY A 274 -11.67 -23.55 -5.97
C GLY A 274 -10.43 -22.66 -6.12
N ALA A 275 -10.21 -21.73 -5.21
CA ALA A 275 -9.06 -20.83 -5.22
C ALA A 275 -7.75 -21.59 -4.93
N PRO A 276 -6.61 -21.17 -5.49
CA PRO A 276 -5.35 -21.89 -5.35
C PRO A 276 -4.88 -21.92 -3.88
N VAL A 277 -4.84 -23.11 -3.30
CA VAL A 277 -4.30 -23.33 -1.94
C VAL A 277 -2.78 -23.38 -2.01
N ARG A 278 -2.11 -22.27 -1.82
CA ARG A 278 -0.64 -22.15 -1.91
C ARG A 278 0.09 -22.33 -0.57
N HIS A 279 -0.61 -22.70 0.49
CA HIS A 279 -0.12 -22.69 1.88
C HIS A 279 1.06 -23.61 2.19
N ALA A 280 1.18 -24.77 1.53
CA ALA A 280 2.24 -25.73 1.82
C ALA A 280 3.65 -25.26 1.46
N ARG A 281 3.76 -24.29 0.55
CA ARG A 281 5.07 -23.72 0.13
C ARG A 281 5.56 -22.62 1.09
N TRP A 282 4.67 -21.99 1.85
CA TRP A 282 4.97 -20.77 2.62
C TRP A 282 5.41 -21.03 4.04
N SER A 283 5.06 -22.17 4.63
CA SER A 283 5.53 -22.54 5.98
C SER A 283 7.06 -22.63 6.10
N LYS A 284 7.78 -22.88 5.00
CA LYS A 284 9.24 -22.88 4.97
C LYS A 284 9.88 -21.47 4.97
N TRP A 285 9.13 -20.46 4.57
CA TRP A 285 9.62 -19.09 4.47
C TRP A 285 9.59 -18.36 5.80
N TRP A 286 8.63 -18.69 6.64
CA TRP A 286 8.38 -18.05 7.91
C TRP A 286 9.54 -18.17 8.90
N ASN A 287 10.42 -19.15 8.69
CA ASN A 287 11.52 -19.47 9.59
C ASN A 287 12.92 -19.14 9.04
N THR A 288 13.05 -18.69 7.79
CA THR A 288 14.35 -18.26 7.26
C THR A 288 14.61 -16.81 7.63
N LYS A 289 15.46 -16.59 8.62
CA LYS A 289 16.02 -15.27 8.91
C LYS A 289 16.93 -14.87 7.75
N PRO A 290 16.86 -13.61 7.27
CA PRO A 290 17.83 -13.10 6.32
C PRO A 290 19.21 -13.11 7.00
N THR A 291 20.25 -13.45 6.26
CA THR A 291 21.62 -13.29 6.72
C THR A 291 21.96 -11.80 6.80
N GLU A 292 22.95 -11.40 7.63
CA GLU A 292 23.39 -9.99 7.71
C GLU A 292 23.80 -9.42 6.35
N ALA A 293 24.20 -10.27 5.38
CA ALA A 293 24.50 -9.88 4.00
C ALA A 293 23.24 -9.49 3.19
N GLU A 294 22.02 -9.84 3.66
CA GLU A 294 20.73 -9.55 3.01
C GLU A 294 20.04 -8.32 3.62
N LEU A 295 20.58 -7.74 4.68
CA LEU A 295 20.18 -6.49 5.32
C LEU A 295 21.09 -5.35 4.92
#